data_9dbc226df026a5cb6ee94c0ae21fcacd
#
_entry.id   9dbc226df026a5cb6ee94c0ae21fcacd
#
_cell.length_a   1.000
_cell.length_b   1.000
_cell.length_c   1.000
_cell.angle_alpha   90.00
_cell.angle_beta   90.00
_cell.angle_gamma   90.00
#
_symmetry.space_group_name_H-M   'P 1'
#
loop_
_entity.id
_entity.type
_entity.pdbx_description
1 polymer ?
#
loop_
_entity_poly.entity_id
_entity_poly.type
_entity_poly.pdbx_seq_one_letter_code
_entity_poly.pdbx_strand_id
1 'polypeptide(L)'
;MITIKLIREVYNQNGVFGTMHIKDTELKKDIVIKTVERPQLPKGWEKLTPTQRMKYCIPTGQYPMKWKFDTDLDLRFIIRGISTWQIMHFTGSNLSTTNVIKVGTQATSDGNVKGGVQVLKELSEYIKELMLFGFIPITPQYKFFTLEIVNSPTYHEEEFGEDELEIFC
;
A
#
# COMPACT_ATOMS: atom_id res chain seq x y z
N MET A 1 18.80 -5.22 7.39
CA MET A 1 17.38 -5.60 7.67
C MET A 1 16.46 -4.62 6.95
N ILE A 2 15.46 -5.14 6.28
CA ILE A 2 14.47 -4.35 5.55
C ILE A 2 13.16 -4.43 6.31
N THR A 3 12.60 -3.27 6.67
CA THR A 3 11.29 -3.18 7.34
C THR A 3 10.33 -2.39 6.46
N ILE A 4 9.17 -2.97 6.17
CA ILE A 4 8.12 -2.32 5.38
C ILE A 4 6.87 -2.30 6.23
N LYS A 5 6.44 -1.10 6.63
CA LYS A 5 5.33 -0.93 7.56
C LYS A 5 4.37 0.13 7.05
N LEU A 6 3.12 -0.26 6.86
CA LEU A 6 2.03 0.64 6.54
C LEU A 6 1.26 0.95 7.82
N ILE A 7 1.23 2.22 8.18
CA ILE A 7 0.51 2.71 9.35
C ILE A 7 -0.73 3.45 8.87
N ARG A 8 -1.90 2.90 9.17
CA ARG A 8 -3.19 3.53 8.86
C ARG A 8 -3.47 4.65 9.85
N GLU A 9 -3.78 5.84 9.35
CA GLU A 9 -3.91 7.05 10.17
C GLU A 9 -5.35 7.51 10.31
N VAL A 10 -6.06 7.65 9.19
CA VAL A 10 -7.47 8.09 9.16
C VAL A 10 -8.24 7.33 8.07
N TYR A 11 -9.55 7.35 8.15
CA TYR A 11 -10.40 6.77 7.11
C TYR A 11 -11.67 7.60 6.93
N ASN A 12 -12.23 7.52 5.74
CA ASN A 12 -13.53 8.08 5.39
C ASN A 12 -14.23 7.14 4.39
N GLN A 13 -15.35 7.56 3.82
CA GLN A 13 -16.08 6.73 2.86
C GLN A 13 -15.29 6.44 1.57
N ASN A 14 -14.25 7.19 1.29
CA ASN A 14 -13.45 7.04 0.06
C ASN A 14 -12.25 6.13 0.23
N GLY A 15 -11.85 5.83 1.44
CA GLY A 15 -10.73 4.94 1.70
C GLY A 15 -10.09 5.04 3.06
N VAL A 16 -9.01 4.31 3.20
CA VAL A 16 -8.14 4.32 4.38
C VAL A 16 -6.83 4.98 3.99
N PHE A 17 -6.46 6.03 4.71
CA PHE A 17 -5.30 6.86 4.43
C PHE A 17 -4.19 6.55 5.43
N GLY A 18 -3.00 6.30 4.91
CA GLY A 18 -1.87 5.93 5.75
C GLY A 18 -0.54 6.37 5.18
N THR A 19 0.50 6.00 5.89
CA THR A 19 1.88 6.24 5.50
C THR A 19 2.64 4.94 5.58
N MET A 20 3.33 4.59 4.51
CA MET A 20 4.18 3.42 4.46
C MET A 20 5.64 3.84 4.60
N HIS A 21 6.34 3.19 5.51
CA HIS A 21 7.77 3.39 5.73
C HIS A 21 8.53 2.16 5.27
N ILE A 22 9.51 2.38 4.42
CA ILE A 22 10.47 1.36 4.02
C ILE A 22 11.82 1.78 4.60
N LYS A 23 12.33 0.99 5.55
CA LYS A 23 13.59 1.22 6.20
C LYS A 23 14.56 0.08 5.89
N ASP A 24 15.71 0.43 5.37
CA ASP A 24 16.77 -0.52 5.07
C ASP A 24 18.04 -0.05 5.79
N THR A 25 18.45 -0.81 6.79
CA THR A 25 19.61 -0.46 7.60
C THR A 25 20.94 -0.66 6.85
N GLU A 26 20.99 -1.58 5.90
CA GLU A 26 22.20 -1.87 5.16
C GLU A 26 22.50 -0.84 4.07
N LEU A 27 21.49 -0.46 3.29
CA LEU A 27 21.59 0.58 2.28
C LEU A 27 21.30 1.99 2.83
N LYS A 28 20.96 2.09 4.12
CA LYS A 28 20.62 3.36 4.77
C LYS A 28 19.51 4.11 4.02
N LYS A 29 18.47 3.37 3.62
CA LYS A 29 17.29 3.94 2.97
C LYS A 29 16.18 4.17 3.99
N ASP A 30 15.48 5.28 3.82
CA ASP A 30 14.27 5.60 4.55
C ASP A 30 13.29 6.22 3.55
N ILE A 31 12.41 5.39 3.02
CA ILE A 31 11.45 5.79 1.99
C ILE A 31 10.09 5.94 2.66
N VAL A 32 9.48 7.11 2.50
CA VAL A 32 8.16 7.43 3.07
C VAL A 32 7.17 7.63 1.93
N ILE A 33 6.08 6.88 1.97
CA ILE A 33 5.09 6.82 0.89
C ILE A 33 3.70 7.05 1.47
N LYS A 34 2.91 7.90 0.84
CA LYS A 34 1.49 8.04 1.18
C LYS A 34 0.68 6.93 0.52
N THR A 35 -0.26 6.35 1.25
CA THR A 35 -1.07 5.24 0.78
C THR A 35 -2.56 5.53 0.90
N VAL A 36 -3.31 4.99 -0.04
CA VAL A 36 -4.78 4.94 0.03
C VAL A 36 -5.21 3.51 -0.27
N GLU A 37 -5.92 2.93 0.67
CA GLU A 37 -6.54 1.62 0.54
C GLU A 37 -8.04 1.78 0.35
N ARG A 38 -8.72 0.69 0.01
CA ARG A 38 -10.17 0.60 0.00
C ARG A 38 -10.76 0.99 1.35
N PRO A 39 -12.06 1.34 1.40
CA PRO A 39 -12.70 1.70 2.66
C PRO A 39 -12.52 0.67 3.78
N GLN A 40 -12.60 1.17 5.00
CA GLN A 40 -12.42 0.36 6.20
C GLN A 40 -13.39 -0.82 6.27
N LEU A 41 -12.88 -1.97 6.70
CA LEU A 41 -13.69 -3.14 6.98
C LEU A 41 -14.75 -2.83 8.04
N PRO A 42 -16.04 -3.17 7.78
CA PRO A 42 -17.07 -3.02 8.79
C PRO A 42 -16.94 -4.07 9.89
N LYS A 43 -17.56 -3.82 11.03
CA LYS A 43 -17.67 -4.83 12.09
C LYS A 43 -18.43 -6.05 11.54
N GLY A 44 -17.95 -7.25 11.87
CA GLY A 44 -18.56 -8.48 11.39
C GLY A 44 -18.27 -8.80 9.93
N TRP A 45 -17.20 -8.25 9.38
CA TRP A 45 -16.81 -8.46 7.98
C TRP A 45 -16.60 -9.95 7.63
N GLU A 46 -16.31 -10.79 8.61
CA GLU A 46 -16.15 -12.23 8.41
C GLU A 46 -17.44 -12.88 7.88
N LYS A 47 -18.60 -12.26 8.13
CA LYS A 47 -19.91 -12.72 7.65
C LYS A 47 -20.24 -12.26 6.23
N LEU A 48 -19.44 -11.36 5.68
CA LEU A 48 -19.64 -10.87 4.32
C LEU A 48 -19.24 -11.94 3.29
N THR A 49 -19.90 -11.89 2.13
CA THR A 49 -19.49 -12.73 0.99
C THR A 49 -18.15 -12.25 0.45
N PRO A 50 -17.39 -13.10 -0.28
CA PRO A 50 -16.14 -12.66 -0.92
C PRO A 50 -16.32 -11.41 -1.80
N THR A 51 -17.40 -11.33 -2.56
CA THR A 51 -17.69 -10.18 -3.41
C THR A 51 -17.90 -8.89 -2.57
N GLN A 52 -18.56 -9.00 -1.44
CA GLN A 52 -18.76 -7.87 -0.53
C GLN A 52 -17.44 -7.43 0.12
N ARG A 53 -16.60 -8.39 0.53
CA ARG A 53 -15.29 -8.11 1.14
C ARG A 53 -14.36 -7.36 0.19
N MET A 54 -14.45 -7.61 -1.10
CA MET A 54 -13.60 -6.96 -2.10
C MET A 54 -13.74 -5.44 -2.14
N LYS A 55 -14.80 -4.89 -1.56
CA LYS A 55 -15.03 -3.44 -1.49
C LYS A 55 -14.23 -2.75 -0.39
N TYR A 56 -13.57 -3.51 0.47
CA TYR A 56 -12.92 -3.01 1.68
C TYR A 56 -11.44 -3.34 1.69
N CYS A 57 -10.70 -2.67 2.58
CA CYS A 57 -9.27 -2.91 2.74
C CYS A 57 -9.00 -4.27 3.40
N ILE A 58 -7.79 -4.79 3.18
CA ILE A 58 -7.32 -6.02 3.82
C ILE A 58 -7.19 -5.82 5.34
N PRO A 59 -7.45 -6.84 6.18
CA PRO A 59 -7.22 -6.73 7.62
C PRO A 59 -5.78 -6.35 7.98
N THR A 60 -5.58 -5.78 9.16
CA THR A 60 -4.24 -5.58 9.70
C THR A 60 -3.53 -6.94 9.84
N GLY A 61 -2.22 -6.95 9.70
CA GLY A 61 -1.43 -8.17 9.79
C GLY A 61 -0.10 -8.06 9.06
N GLN A 62 0.54 -9.20 8.88
CA GLN A 62 1.79 -9.32 8.15
C GLN A 62 1.58 -10.14 6.90
N TYR A 63 2.05 -9.63 5.77
CA TYR A 63 1.82 -10.22 4.46
C TYR A 63 3.13 -10.34 3.69
N PRO A 64 3.50 -11.54 3.22
CA PRO A 64 4.67 -11.69 2.35
C PRO A 64 4.47 -10.91 1.05
N MET A 65 5.55 -10.30 0.56
CA MET A 65 5.56 -9.61 -0.72
C MET A 65 6.70 -10.10 -1.60
N LYS A 66 6.49 -10.01 -2.90
CA LYS A 66 7.56 -10.16 -3.89
C LYS A 66 7.51 -9.01 -4.88
N TRP A 67 8.65 -8.76 -5.50
CA TRP A 67 8.75 -7.81 -6.61
C TRP A 67 8.57 -8.55 -7.93
N LYS A 68 8.11 -7.82 -8.94
CA LYS A 68 8.03 -8.31 -10.30
C LYS A 68 8.25 -7.15 -11.25
N PHE A 69 9.12 -7.32 -12.24
CA PHE A 69 9.23 -6.38 -13.34
C PHE A 69 8.40 -6.89 -14.51
N ASP A 70 7.52 -6.05 -15.03
CA ASP A 70 6.78 -6.32 -16.26
C ASP A 70 7.71 -6.13 -17.48
N THR A 71 7.21 -6.47 -18.68
CA THR A 71 7.98 -6.41 -19.93
C THR A 71 8.59 -5.03 -20.22
N ASP A 72 7.98 -3.96 -19.68
CA ASP A 72 8.46 -2.58 -19.84
C ASP A 72 9.32 -2.10 -18.67
N LEU A 73 9.83 -3.02 -17.84
CA LEU A 73 10.61 -2.75 -16.64
C LEU A 73 9.85 -2.03 -15.54
N ASP A 74 8.53 -2.01 -15.60
CA ASP A 74 7.69 -1.47 -14.54
C ASP A 74 7.66 -2.43 -13.36
N LEU A 75 7.96 -1.89 -12.19
CA LEU A 75 7.96 -2.67 -10.95
C LEU A 75 6.54 -2.86 -10.45
N ARG A 76 6.23 -4.10 -10.07
CA ARG A 76 5.06 -4.44 -9.26
C ARG A 76 5.49 -5.06 -7.95
N PHE A 77 4.96 -4.57 -6.85
CA PHE A 77 5.01 -5.29 -5.59
C PHE A 77 3.71 -6.08 -5.45
N ILE A 78 3.85 -7.40 -5.39
CA ILE A 78 2.72 -8.31 -5.25
C ILE A 78 2.68 -8.78 -3.81
N ILE A 79 1.52 -8.60 -3.18
CA ILE A 79 1.28 -8.96 -1.79
C ILE A 79 0.49 -10.26 -1.77
N ARG A 80 1.01 -11.27 -1.07
CA ARG A 80 0.26 -12.50 -0.84
C ARG A 80 -0.63 -12.32 0.38
N GLY A 81 -1.89 -12.02 0.12
CA GLY A 81 -2.88 -11.80 1.16
C GLY A 81 -3.59 -13.08 1.60
N ILE A 82 -4.78 -12.90 2.14
CA ILE A 82 -5.62 -13.97 2.69
C ILE A 82 -6.99 -13.97 2.00
N SER A 83 -7.58 -15.16 1.83
CA SER A 83 -8.97 -15.34 1.37
C SER A 83 -9.28 -14.47 0.14
N THR A 84 -10.24 -13.54 0.23
CA THR A 84 -10.66 -12.65 -0.86
C THR A 84 -9.53 -11.76 -1.41
N TRP A 85 -8.58 -11.41 -0.55
CA TRP A 85 -7.43 -10.54 -0.90
C TRP A 85 -6.18 -11.37 -1.20
N GLN A 86 -6.33 -12.48 -1.93
CA GLN A 86 -5.22 -13.42 -2.16
C GLN A 86 -4.03 -12.80 -2.87
N ILE A 87 -4.31 -11.96 -3.86
CA ILE A 87 -3.27 -11.27 -4.60
C ILE A 87 -3.60 -9.78 -4.61
N MET A 88 -2.73 -8.99 -4.01
CA MET A 88 -2.80 -7.54 -4.03
C MET A 88 -1.52 -6.98 -4.61
N HIS A 89 -1.54 -5.73 -5.05
CA HIS A 89 -0.34 -5.06 -5.52
C HIS A 89 -0.39 -3.56 -5.22
N PHE A 90 0.78 -2.93 -5.20
CA PHE A 90 0.87 -1.48 -5.15
C PHE A 90 0.59 -0.90 -6.54
N THR A 91 -0.11 0.21 -6.58
CA THR A 91 -0.36 0.95 -7.81
C THR A 91 -0.19 2.45 -7.60
N GLY A 92 0.40 3.11 -8.59
CA GLY A 92 0.43 4.58 -8.65
C GLY A 92 -0.76 5.17 -9.42
N SER A 93 -1.64 4.33 -9.92
CA SER A 93 -2.81 4.74 -10.71
C SER A 93 -4.05 4.85 -9.86
N ASN A 94 -4.86 5.88 -10.13
CA ASN A 94 -6.17 6.04 -9.51
C ASN A 94 -7.29 5.27 -10.24
N LEU A 95 -6.98 4.68 -11.38
CA LEU A 95 -7.94 3.93 -12.20
C LEU A 95 -8.15 2.50 -11.73
N SER A 96 -7.32 2.01 -10.86
CA SER A 96 -7.40 0.64 -10.40
C SER A 96 -8.59 0.43 -9.46
N THR A 97 -9.24 -0.72 -9.57
CA THR A 97 -10.54 -0.94 -8.95
C THR A 97 -10.56 -1.98 -7.83
N THR A 98 -9.67 -2.97 -7.83
CA THR A 98 -9.70 -4.06 -6.85
C THR A 98 -8.31 -4.50 -6.43
N ASN A 99 -8.19 -4.97 -5.19
CA ASN A 99 -6.98 -5.62 -4.66
C ASN A 99 -5.71 -4.79 -4.84
N VAL A 100 -5.80 -3.48 -4.58
CA VAL A 100 -4.66 -2.58 -4.72
C VAL A 100 -4.49 -1.73 -3.47
N ILE A 101 -3.23 -1.34 -3.24
CA ILE A 101 -2.87 -0.25 -2.35
C ILE A 101 -2.31 0.85 -3.24
N LYS A 102 -2.99 1.99 -3.28
CA LYS A 102 -2.50 3.14 -4.03
C LYS A 102 -1.33 3.77 -3.29
N VAL A 103 -0.27 4.07 -4.03
CA VAL A 103 0.94 4.68 -3.48
C VAL A 103 1.23 5.99 -4.19
N GLY A 104 1.69 6.98 -3.46
CA GLY A 104 2.01 8.29 -4.00
C GLY A 104 2.81 9.14 -3.03
N THR A 105 3.13 10.36 -3.44
CA THR A 105 3.77 11.35 -2.59
C THR A 105 2.75 12.13 -1.76
N GLN A 106 1.52 12.18 -2.23
CA GLN A 106 0.39 12.84 -1.56
C GLN A 106 -0.88 12.01 -1.76
N ALA A 107 -1.80 12.14 -0.81
CA ALA A 107 -3.13 11.57 -0.91
C ALA A 107 -4.19 12.68 -0.75
N THR A 108 -5.30 12.54 -1.44
CA THR A 108 -6.42 13.49 -1.39
C THR A 108 -7.65 12.83 -0.76
N SER A 109 -8.50 13.63 -0.12
CA SER A 109 -9.65 13.14 0.65
C SER A 109 -10.68 12.36 -0.18
N ASP A 110 -10.64 12.48 -1.50
CA ASP A 110 -11.49 11.73 -2.43
C ASP A 110 -11.00 10.28 -2.68
N GLY A 111 -9.91 9.88 -2.03
CA GLY A 111 -9.36 8.53 -2.17
C GLY A 111 -8.35 8.37 -3.28
N ASN A 112 -7.82 9.45 -3.81
CA ASN A 112 -6.81 9.44 -4.87
C ASN A 112 -5.42 9.75 -4.33
N VAL A 113 -4.41 9.40 -5.12
CA VAL A 113 -3.01 9.72 -4.86
C VAL A 113 -2.44 10.59 -5.97
N LYS A 114 -1.40 11.34 -5.63
CA LYS A 114 -0.57 12.09 -6.58
C LYS A 114 0.88 11.60 -6.46
N GLY A 115 1.63 11.67 -7.56
CA GLY A 115 3.03 11.28 -7.56
C GLY A 115 3.27 9.76 -7.55
N GLY A 116 2.29 8.96 -7.95
CA GLY A 116 2.40 7.50 -7.95
C GLY A 116 3.48 6.97 -8.87
N VAL A 117 3.64 7.55 -10.04
CA VAL A 117 4.69 7.16 -11.00
C VAL A 117 6.07 7.41 -10.41
N GLN A 118 6.26 8.55 -9.74
CA GLN A 118 7.52 8.91 -9.09
C GLN A 118 7.86 7.92 -7.98
N VAL A 119 6.89 7.54 -7.15
CA VAL A 119 7.08 6.56 -6.07
C VAL A 119 7.47 5.20 -6.61
N LEU A 120 6.76 4.70 -7.62
CA LEU A 120 7.09 3.41 -8.22
C LEU A 120 8.46 3.41 -8.88
N LYS A 121 8.87 4.52 -9.47
CA LYS A 121 10.22 4.68 -10.02
C LYS A 121 11.29 4.60 -8.92
N GLU A 122 11.07 5.28 -7.80
CA GLU A 122 11.98 5.24 -6.64
C GLU A 122 12.09 3.83 -6.07
N LEU A 123 10.97 3.12 -5.93
CA LEU A 123 10.95 1.73 -5.49
C LEU A 123 11.66 0.81 -6.48
N SER A 124 11.47 1.04 -7.78
CA SER A 124 12.16 0.27 -8.82
C SER A 124 13.68 0.43 -8.73
N GLU A 125 14.16 1.64 -8.52
CA GLU A 125 15.59 1.92 -8.35
C GLU A 125 16.15 1.24 -7.10
N TYR A 126 15.39 1.27 -6.01
CA TYR A 126 15.77 0.59 -4.77
C TYR A 126 15.89 -0.93 -4.96
N ILE A 127 14.94 -1.57 -5.62
CA ILE A 127 14.97 -3.01 -5.88
C ILE A 127 16.17 -3.37 -6.77
N LYS A 128 16.44 -2.58 -7.81
CA LYS A 128 17.60 -2.79 -8.67
C LYS A 128 18.91 -2.68 -7.89
N GLU A 129 19.01 -1.74 -6.97
CA GLU A 129 20.16 -1.56 -6.09
C GLU A 129 20.36 -2.78 -5.19
N LEU A 130 19.28 -3.31 -4.59
CA LEU A 130 19.34 -4.53 -3.79
C LEU A 130 19.84 -5.74 -4.60
N MET A 131 19.39 -5.88 -5.84
CA MET A 131 19.88 -6.94 -6.73
C MET A 131 21.34 -6.74 -7.08
N LEU A 132 21.76 -5.51 -7.37
CA LEU A 132 23.14 -5.19 -7.73
C LEU A 132 24.13 -5.55 -6.62
N PHE A 133 23.75 -5.28 -5.36
CA PHE A 133 24.59 -5.61 -4.21
C PHE A 133 24.41 -7.05 -3.72
N GLY A 134 23.57 -7.84 -4.37
CA GLY A 134 23.37 -9.24 -4.01
C GLY A 134 22.54 -9.48 -2.75
N PHE A 135 21.81 -8.48 -2.24
CA PHE A 135 20.94 -8.65 -1.09
C PHE A 135 19.66 -9.41 -1.41
N ILE A 136 19.22 -9.37 -2.66
CA ILE A 136 18.10 -10.16 -3.16
C ILE A 136 18.48 -10.80 -4.50
N PRO A 137 17.91 -11.98 -4.85
CA PRO A 137 18.17 -12.61 -6.15
C PRO A 137 17.43 -11.87 -7.26
N ILE A 138 17.80 -12.20 -8.51
CA ILE A 138 17.11 -11.66 -9.69
C ILE A 138 15.70 -12.25 -9.79
N THR A 139 15.52 -13.52 -9.39
CA THR A 139 14.21 -14.20 -9.43
C THR A 139 13.31 -13.72 -8.29
N PRO A 140 12.10 -13.21 -8.58
CA PRO A 140 11.17 -12.76 -7.55
C PRO A 140 10.78 -13.86 -6.58
N GLN A 141 10.80 -13.55 -5.28
CA GLN A 141 10.43 -14.50 -4.22
C GLN A 141 9.75 -13.76 -3.07
N TYR A 142 8.78 -14.41 -2.42
CA TYR A 142 8.10 -13.87 -1.24
C TYR A 142 8.95 -13.88 0.04
N LYS A 143 10.10 -14.49 0.00
CA LYS A 143 10.98 -14.72 1.16
C LYS A 143 11.60 -13.43 1.72
N PHE A 144 11.80 -12.40 0.87
CA PHE A 144 12.66 -11.26 1.23
C PHE A 144 11.92 -10.06 1.78
N PHE A 145 10.61 -9.95 1.53
CA PHE A 145 9.84 -8.79 1.95
C PHE A 145 8.58 -9.22 2.69
N THR A 146 8.28 -8.52 3.78
CA THR A 146 7.02 -8.64 4.51
C THR A 146 6.46 -7.25 4.72
N LEU A 147 5.19 -7.07 4.31
CA LEU A 147 4.43 -5.86 4.59
C LEU A 147 3.69 -6.03 5.91
N GLU A 148 3.98 -5.19 6.89
CA GLU A 148 3.20 -5.10 8.12
C GLU A 148 2.20 -3.97 8.01
N ILE A 149 0.92 -4.27 8.24
CA ILE A 149 -0.15 -3.27 8.24
C ILE A 149 -0.70 -3.16 9.66
N VAL A 150 -0.61 -1.95 10.21
CA VAL A 150 -1.10 -1.64 11.56
C VAL A 150 -1.93 -0.37 11.54
N ASN A 151 -2.77 -0.21 12.55
CA ASN A 151 -3.45 1.05 12.80
C ASN A 151 -2.61 1.92 13.72
N SER A 152 -2.53 3.22 13.42
CA SER A 152 -1.98 4.20 14.36
C SER A 152 -2.79 4.18 15.66
N PRO A 153 -2.18 4.47 16.82
CA PRO A 153 -2.92 4.65 18.07
C PRO A 153 -4.03 5.70 17.99
N THR A 154 -3.91 6.66 17.08
CA THR A 154 -4.89 7.71 16.82
C THR A 154 -5.75 7.47 15.59
N TYR A 155 -5.78 6.22 15.08
CA TYR A 155 -6.56 5.86 13.91
C TYR A 155 -8.05 6.11 14.15
N HIS A 156 -8.65 6.94 13.31
CA HIS A 156 -10.04 7.37 13.48
C HIS A 156 -10.71 7.70 12.15
N GLU A 157 -12.02 7.74 12.18
CA GLU A 157 -12.81 8.24 11.07
C GLU A 157 -12.68 9.76 10.99
N GLU A 158 -12.39 10.25 9.79
CA GLU A 158 -12.35 11.67 9.52
C GLU A 158 -13.61 12.07 8.77
N GLU A 159 -14.46 12.87 9.42
CA GLU A 159 -15.65 13.42 8.82
C GLU A 159 -15.34 14.82 8.30
N PHE A 160 -15.56 15.03 7.01
CA PHE A 160 -15.43 16.33 6.39
C PHE A 160 -16.81 16.97 6.28
N GLY A 161 -16.99 18.13 6.92
CA GLY A 161 -18.12 19.00 6.66
C GLY A 161 -17.98 19.63 5.26
N GLU A 162 -19.07 20.23 4.75
CA GLU A 162 -19.04 20.87 3.42
C GLU A 162 -17.93 21.91 3.30
N ASP A 163 -17.69 22.71 4.34
CA ASP A 163 -16.63 23.73 4.36
C ASP A 163 -15.24 23.10 4.31
N GLU A 164 -15.05 21.95 4.95
CA GLU A 164 -13.78 21.23 4.94
C GLU A 164 -13.51 20.58 3.59
N LEU A 165 -14.56 20.12 2.89
CA LEU A 165 -14.43 19.59 1.54
C LEU A 165 -13.95 20.65 0.55
N GLU A 166 -14.34 21.90 0.71
CA GLU A 166 -13.87 23.01 -0.11
C GLU A 166 -12.38 23.28 0.09
N ILE A 167 -11.84 23.05 1.27
CA ILE A 167 -10.41 23.23 1.57
C ILE A 167 -9.56 22.15 0.89
N PHE A 168 -10.10 20.93 0.74
CA PHE A 168 -9.39 19.77 0.21
C PHE A 168 -9.63 19.53 -1.29
N CYS A 169 -10.58 20.20 -1.86
CA CYS A 169 -10.82 20.21 -3.29
C CYS A 169 -9.99 21.33 -3.98
#